data_9302c4b32b7de6e137116e14bcb7e297
#
_entry.id   9302c4b32b7de6e137116e14bcb7e297
#
_cell.length_a   1.000
_cell.length_b   1.000
_cell.length_c   1.000
_cell.angle_alpha   90.00
_cell.angle_beta   90.00
_cell.angle_gamma   90.00
#
_symmetry.space_group_name_H-M   'P 1'
#
loop_
_entity.id
_entity.type
_entity.pdbx_description
1 polymer ?
#
loop_
_entity_poly.entity_id
_entity_poly.type
_entity_poly.pdbx_seq_one_letter_code
_entity_poly.pdbx_strand_id
1 'polypeptide(L)'
;TTEDGGKTATCKVTVKAKTVPVTGVEVYPWVVTLSVRGTSKLSYTIRPADATNQNVKWESESPSVATVDSEGNVQGVAAGTAKICVTTEDGGFKSYCTVTVKKTESKFEVGGLWYEYFGPNKARVIPDPDGSKYGGNISIPGQIEYGGITYSVVHIGSRAFFDCTDLKSVTLGEGIEYIGAYAFYNCPNLERITFSSTMESF
;
A
#
# COMPACT_ATOMS: atom_id res chain seq x y z
N THR A 1 5.99 25.88 -65.18
CA THR A 1 6.60 26.95 -65.99
C THR A 1 6.06 26.83 -67.41
N THR A 2 5.64 27.92 -68.01
CA THR A 2 5.27 27.98 -69.41
C THR A 2 6.52 28.22 -70.26
N GLU A 3 6.60 27.66 -71.48
CA GLU A 3 7.72 27.90 -72.40
C GLU A 3 7.79 29.33 -72.89
N ASP A 4 6.65 30.04 -72.93
CA ASP A 4 6.57 31.44 -73.29
C ASP A 4 6.40 32.31 -72.05
N GLY A 5 7.42 33.11 -71.77
CA GLY A 5 7.42 34.13 -70.73
C GLY A 5 7.73 33.62 -69.29
N GLY A 6 8.13 32.37 -69.13
CA GLY A 6 8.61 31.76 -67.82
C GLY A 6 7.63 31.90 -66.62
N LYS A 7 6.32 32.01 -66.91
CA LYS A 7 5.31 32.17 -65.87
C LYS A 7 5.18 30.86 -65.09
N THR A 8 5.25 30.95 -63.78
CA THR A 8 5.08 29.82 -62.84
C THR A 8 3.78 29.92 -62.08
N ALA A 9 3.11 28.79 -61.89
CA ALA A 9 2.01 28.65 -60.96
C ALA A 9 2.43 27.69 -59.87
N THR A 10 2.21 28.09 -58.63
CA THR A 10 2.46 27.22 -57.45
C THR A 10 1.15 26.74 -56.86
N CYS A 11 1.04 25.45 -56.63
CA CYS A 11 -0.06 24.87 -55.89
C CYS A 11 0.44 24.50 -54.50
N LYS A 12 -0.24 24.98 -53.46
CA LYS A 12 0.01 24.58 -52.07
C LYS A 12 -0.79 23.30 -51.77
N VAL A 13 -0.12 22.16 -51.69
CA VAL A 13 -0.76 20.90 -51.28
C VAL A 13 -0.60 20.76 -49.79
N THR A 14 -1.71 20.73 -49.07
CA THR A 14 -1.75 20.41 -47.64
C THR A 14 -2.17 18.98 -47.48
N VAL A 15 -1.25 18.11 -47.01
CA VAL A 15 -1.56 16.73 -46.66
C VAL A 15 -1.96 16.72 -45.19
N LYS A 16 -3.21 16.35 -44.89
CA LYS A 16 -3.64 16.09 -43.54
C LYS A 16 -3.31 14.62 -43.19
N ALA A 17 -2.67 14.38 -42.05
CA ALA A 17 -2.48 13.05 -41.56
C ALA A 17 -3.85 12.37 -41.35
N LYS A 18 -3.96 11.11 -41.76
CA LYS A 18 -5.15 10.31 -41.51
C LYS A 18 -5.20 10.03 -40.00
N THR A 19 -6.28 10.45 -39.34
CA THR A 19 -6.53 10.11 -37.93
C THR A 19 -7.26 8.77 -37.86
N VAL A 20 -6.84 7.91 -36.95
CA VAL A 20 -7.50 6.66 -36.59
C VAL A 20 -8.17 6.89 -35.23
N PRO A 21 -9.52 6.94 -35.18
CA PRO A 21 -10.22 7.21 -33.93
C PRO A 21 -10.17 6.00 -32.99
N VAL A 22 -10.29 6.27 -31.69
CA VAL A 22 -10.50 5.23 -30.67
C VAL A 22 -11.91 4.63 -30.83
N THR A 23 -12.02 3.32 -30.66
CA THR A 23 -13.30 2.60 -30.68
C THR A 23 -13.59 1.88 -29.37
N GLY A 24 -12.64 1.87 -28.42
CA GLY A 24 -12.84 1.26 -27.12
C GLY A 24 -11.58 1.26 -26.26
N VAL A 25 -11.77 0.98 -24.98
CA VAL A 25 -10.70 0.79 -23.99
C VAL A 25 -11.06 -0.35 -23.04
N GLU A 26 -10.09 -1.13 -22.64
CA GLU A 26 -10.22 -2.18 -21.63
C GLU A 26 -9.16 -1.99 -20.55
N VAL A 27 -9.57 -2.08 -19.27
CA VAL A 27 -8.68 -2.06 -18.11
C VAL A 27 -8.34 -3.46 -17.66
N TYR A 28 -7.13 -3.66 -17.14
CA TYR A 28 -6.69 -4.93 -16.55
C TYR A 28 -5.80 -4.67 -15.32
N PRO A 29 -5.99 -5.47 -14.26
CA PRO A 29 -7.06 -6.43 -13.99
C PRO A 29 -8.42 -5.75 -13.76
N TRP A 30 -9.52 -6.48 -13.95
CA TRP A 30 -10.88 -5.96 -13.73
C TRP A 30 -11.30 -5.93 -12.25
N VAL A 31 -10.61 -6.72 -11.43
CA VAL A 31 -10.83 -6.81 -9.98
C VAL A 31 -9.49 -6.83 -9.27
N VAL A 32 -9.38 -6.03 -8.22
CA VAL A 32 -8.20 -5.96 -7.35
C VAL A 32 -8.65 -6.02 -5.89
N THR A 33 -7.92 -6.76 -5.07
CA THR A 33 -8.09 -6.74 -3.62
C THR A 33 -6.82 -6.19 -2.98
N LEU A 34 -6.95 -5.15 -2.17
CA LEU A 34 -5.86 -4.49 -1.46
C LEU A 34 -6.14 -4.50 0.05
N SER A 35 -5.10 -4.39 0.84
CA SER A 35 -5.21 -3.90 2.22
C SER A 35 -5.25 -2.37 2.23
N VAL A 36 -5.65 -1.77 3.33
CA VAL A 36 -5.42 -0.33 3.55
C VAL A 36 -3.92 -0.04 3.40
N ARG A 37 -3.56 0.97 2.59
CA ARG A 37 -2.20 1.34 2.14
C ARG A 37 -1.55 0.39 1.13
N GLY A 38 -2.16 -0.75 0.82
CA GLY A 38 -1.70 -1.61 -0.26
C GLY A 38 -1.82 -0.93 -1.61
N THR A 39 -0.96 -1.28 -2.55
CA THR A 39 -0.93 -0.71 -3.91
C THR A 39 -1.07 -1.78 -4.98
N SER A 40 -1.55 -1.39 -6.14
CA SER A 40 -1.59 -2.23 -7.34
C SER A 40 -1.45 -1.36 -8.58
N LYS A 41 -0.87 -1.92 -9.63
CA LYS A 41 -0.78 -1.28 -10.95
C LYS A 41 -1.92 -1.78 -11.83
N LEU A 42 -2.69 -0.85 -12.41
CA LEU A 42 -3.61 -1.13 -13.49
C LEU A 42 -2.96 -0.82 -14.83
N SER A 43 -3.31 -1.59 -15.83
CA SER A 43 -2.96 -1.35 -17.23
C SER A 43 -4.23 -1.20 -18.07
N TYR A 44 -4.09 -0.71 -19.28
CA TYR A 44 -5.21 -0.58 -20.21
C TYR A 44 -4.78 -0.92 -21.64
N THR A 45 -5.74 -1.25 -22.46
CA THR A 45 -5.56 -1.45 -23.89
C THR A 45 -6.58 -0.63 -24.66
N ILE A 46 -6.12 0.14 -25.64
CA ILE A 46 -6.97 0.94 -26.53
C ILE A 46 -7.20 0.17 -27.83
N ARG A 47 -8.37 0.32 -28.38
CA ARG A 47 -8.73 -0.25 -29.69
C ARG A 47 -9.16 0.86 -30.66
N PRO A 48 -8.70 0.78 -31.94
CA PRO A 48 -7.67 -0.13 -32.41
C PRO A 48 -6.28 0.26 -31.86
N ALA A 49 -5.30 -0.65 -31.93
CA ALA A 49 -3.97 -0.44 -31.38
C ALA A 49 -3.19 0.69 -32.08
N ASP A 50 -3.56 1.02 -33.31
CA ASP A 50 -3.00 2.12 -34.11
C ASP A 50 -3.80 3.43 -33.98
N ALA A 51 -4.69 3.55 -32.99
CA ALA A 51 -5.41 4.78 -32.72
C ALA A 51 -4.44 5.95 -32.54
N THR A 52 -4.78 7.09 -33.16
CA THR A 52 -3.88 8.26 -33.22
C THR A 52 -3.68 8.92 -31.86
N ASN A 53 -4.74 8.99 -31.05
CA ASN A 53 -4.68 9.50 -29.67
C ASN A 53 -4.91 8.34 -28.69
N GLN A 54 -3.87 7.95 -27.96
CA GLN A 54 -3.92 6.89 -26.96
C GLN A 54 -3.91 7.41 -25.52
N ASN A 55 -4.13 8.69 -25.34
CA ASN A 55 -4.17 9.29 -24.02
C ASN A 55 -5.42 8.89 -23.26
N VAL A 56 -5.24 8.66 -21.95
CA VAL A 56 -6.33 8.34 -21.04
C VAL A 56 -6.27 9.18 -19.76
N LYS A 57 -7.40 9.27 -19.11
CA LYS A 57 -7.54 9.83 -17.77
C LYS A 57 -8.00 8.74 -16.81
N TRP A 58 -7.35 8.65 -15.65
CA TRP A 58 -7.76 7.80 -14.56
C TRP A 58 -8.53 8.58 -13.51
N GLU A 59 -9.56 7.94 -12.94
CA GLU A 59 -10.39 8.55 -11.90
C GLU A 59 -10.95 7.47 -10.96
N SER A 60 -10.99 7.78 -9.67
CA SER A 60 -11.67 6.95 -8.67
C SER A 60 -13.08 7.50 -8.40
N GLU A 61 -14.11 6.65 -8.45
CA GLU A 61 -15.46 7.02 -8.04
C GLU A 61 -15.62 7.12 -6.52
N SER A 62 -14.65 6.60 -5.76
CA SER A 62 -14.64 6.63 -4.28
C SER A 62 -13.22 6.85 -3.75
N PRO A 63 -12.66 8.08 -3.88
CA PRO A 63 -11.28 8.36 -3.48
C PRO A 63 -11.02 8.20 -1.98
N SER A 64 -12.06 8.23 -1.15
CA SER A 64 -11.97 7.92 0.28
C SER A 64 -11.70 6.43 0.57
N VAL A 65 -11.97 5.54 -0.39
CA VAL A 65 -11.72 4.10 -0.29
C VAL A 65 -10.45 3.69 -1.03
N ALA A 66 -10.27 4.15 -2.26
CA ALA A 66 -9.07 3.92 -3.05
C ALA A 66 -8.80 5.10 -3.97
N THR A 67 -7.54 5.49 -4.12
CA THR A 67 -7.07 6.52 -5.05
C THR A 67 -6.37 5.87 -6.24
N VAL A 68 -6.24 6.63 -7.32
CA VAL A 68 -5.46 6.25 -8.50
C VAL A 68 -4.69 7.48 -9.01
N ASP A 69 -3.46 7.28 -9.46
CA ASP A 69 -2.66 8.34 -10.09
C ASP A 69 -2.80 8.33 -11.63
N SER A 70 -2.15 9.28 -12.30
CA SER A 70 -2.15 9.43 -13.76
C SER A 70 -1.53 8.23 -14.49
N GLU A 71 -0.75 7.42 -13.81
CA GLU A 71 -0.10 6.24 -14.37
C GLU A 71 -0.88 4.94 -14.14
N GLY A 72 -2.03 5.00 -13.41
CA GLY A 72 -2.85 3.85 -13.07
C GLY A 72 -2.34 3.08 -11.84
N ASN A 73 -1.51 3.68 -10.97
CA ASN A 73 -1.19 3.10 -9.68
C ASN A 73 -2.34 3.36 -8.72
N VAL A 74 -2.92 2.30 -8.20
CA VAL A 74 -4.03 2.34 -7.24
C VAL A 74 -3.50 2.15 -5.83
N GLN A 75 -4.00 2.93 -4.87
CA GLN A 75 -3.70 2.80 -3.46
C GLN A 75 -4.99 2.67 -2.64
N GLY A 76 -5.05 1.67 -1.75
CA GLY A 76 -6.12 1.51 -0.77
C GLY A 76 -6.02 2.54 0.35
N VAL A 77 -7.09 3.28 0.60
CA VAL A 77 -7.17 4.35 1.63
C VAL A 77 -7.93 3.87 2.86
N ALA A 78 -9.13 3.33 2.67
CA ALA A 78 -9.97 2.81 3.74
C ALA A 78 -10.72 1.56 3.27
N ALA A 79 -11.13 0.72 4.22
CA ALA A 79 -11.90 -0.48 3.90
C ALA A 79 -13.21 -0.13 3.18
N GLY A 80 -13.51 -0.88 2.12
CA GLY A 80 -14.67 -0.66 1.27
C GLY A 80 -14.44 -1.13 -0.15
N THR A 81 -15.33 -0.72 -1.06
CA THR A 81 -15.22 -1.01 -2.49
C THR A 81 -15.24 0.30 -3.27
N ALA A 82 -14.31 0.46 -4.19
CA ALA A 82 -14.21 1.57 -5.10
C ALA A 82 -14.21 1.06 -6.56
N LYS A 83 -14.72 1.89 -7.47
CA LYS A 83 -14.51 1.69 -8.90
C LYS A 83 -13.47 2.68 -9.39
N ILE A 84 -12.46 2.16 -10.08
CA ILE A 84 -11.46 2.95 -10.78
C ILE A 84 -11.82 2.95 -12.26
N CYS A 85 -11.98 4.13 -12.81
CA CYS A 85 -12.36 4.36 -14.20
C CYS A 85 -11.14 4.81 -15.00
N VAL A 86 -10.94 4.20 -16.17
CA VAL A 86 -10.09 4.75 -17.23
C VAL A 86 -10.97 5.29 -18.32
N THR A 87 -10.70 6.51 -18.79
CA THR A 87 -11.47 7.20 -19.84
C THR A 87 -10.50 7.66 -20.93
N THR A 88 -10.79 7.34 -22.19
CA THR A 88 -9.99 7.83 -23.33
C THR A 88 -10.28 9.30 -23.62
N GLU A 89 -9.25 10.07 -23.99
CA GLU A 89 -9.43 11.46 -24.44
C GLU A 89 -10.17 11.55 -25.76
N ASP A 90 -9.87 10.61 -26.67
CA ASP A 90 -10.58 10.49 -27.95
C ASP A 90 -11.77 9.56 -27.76
N GLY A 91 -12.98 10.04 -28.06
CA GLY A 91 -14.24 9.31 -28.01
C GLY A 91 -14.83 9.10 -26.60
N GLY A 92 -14.10 9.34 -25.51
CA GLY A 92 -14.62 9.27 -24.14
C GLY A 92 -15.04 7.86 -23.70
N PHE A 93 -14.44 6.81 -24.28
CA PHE A 93 -14.72 5.41 -23.91
C PHE A 93 -14.23 5.15 -22.51
N LYS A 94 -15.01 4.35 -21.75
CA LYS A 94 -14.75 4.05 -20.34
C LYS A 94 -14.61 2.56 -20.10
N SER A 95 -13.71 2.22 -19.16
CA SER A 95 -13.60 0.88 -18.59
C SER A 95 -13.32 0.96 -17.09
N TYR A 96 -13.73 -0.06 -16.33
CA TYR A 96 -13.73 -0.03 -14.88
C TYR A 96 -13.01 -1.21 -14.28
N CYS A 97 -12.22 -0.93 -13.24
CA CYS A 97 -11.70 -1.93 -12.31
C CYS A 97 -12.44 -1.81 -10.97
N THR A 98 -12.90 -2.93 -10.42
CA THR A 98 -13.44 -2.97 -9.06
C THR A 98 -12.33 -3.23 -8.07
N VAL A 99 -12.10 -2.31 -7.15
CA VAL A 99 -11.08 -2.39 -6.10
C VAL A 99 -11.77 -2.62 -4.77
N THR A 100 -11.50 -3.76 -4.13
CA THR A 100 -11.94 -4.05 -2.77
C THR A 100 -10.78 -3.80 -1.82
N VAL A 101 -10.93 -2.85 -0.92
CA VAL A 101 -9.95 -2.57 0.14
C VAL A 101 -10.43 -3.25 1.41
N LYS A 102 -9.65 -4.20 1.90
CA LYS A 102 -9.92 -4.89 3.16
C LYS A 102 -9.35 -4.07 4.32
N LYS A 103 -10.08 -4.05 5.44
CA LYS A 103 -9.54 -3.52 6.69
C LYS A 103 -8.30 -4.33 7.03
N THR A 104 -7.20 -3.67 7.24
CA THR A 104 -6.04 -4.30 7.86
C THR A 104 -6.45 -4.71 9.27
N GLU A 105 -6.29 -5.96 9.63
CA GLU A 105 -6.42 -6.40 11.02
C GLU A 105 -5.58 -5.44 11.86
N SER A 106 -6.21 -4.77 12.85
CA SER A 106 -5.46 -3.82 13.69
C SER A 106 -4.40 -4.51 14.54
N LYS A 107 -4.57 -5.83 14.73
CA LYS A 107 -3.70 -6.71 15.49
C LYS A 107 -3.31 -7.90 14.64
N PHE A 108 -2.09 -8.37 14.80
CA PHE A 108 -1.55 -9.49 14.05
C PHE A 108 -0.46 -10.20 14.85
N GLU A 109 -0.22 -11.47 14.55
CA GLU A 109 0.78 -12.30 15.23
C GLU A 109 1.98 -12.54 14.33
N VAL A 110 3.18 -12.41 14.90
CA VAL A 110 4.45 -12.79 14.26
C VAL A 110 5.34 -13.43 15.32
N GLY A 111 5.83 -14.65 15.04
CA GLY A 111 6.78 -15.33 15.91
C GLY A 111 6.28 -15.61 17.33
N GLY A 112 4.99 -15.83 17.51
CA GLY A 112 4.36 -16.09 18.81
C GLY A 112 4.12 -14.83 19.65
N LEU A 113 4.29 -13.67 19.09
CA LEU A 113 3.98 -12.39 19.73
C LEU A 113 2.90 -11.65 18.96
N TRP A 114 2.00 -11.01 19.68
CA TRP A 114 0.97 -10.16 19.13
C TRP A 114 1.43 -8.72 19.02
N TYR A 115 1.10 -8.12 17.89
CA TYR A 115 1.43 -6.74 17.56
C TYR A 115 0.18 -5.98 17.17
N GLU A 116 0.24 -4.67 17.33
CA GLU A 116 -0.75 -3.73 16.84
C GLU A 116 -0.07 -2.64 16.01
N TYR A 117 -0.72 -2.20 14.93
CA TYR A 117 -0.22 -1.07 14.14
C TYR A 117 -0.13 0.18 14.99
N PHE A 118 1.01 0.88 14.90
CA PHE A 118 1.32 2.06 15.70
C PHE A 118 1.78 3.25 14.84
N GLY A 119 1.24 3.40 13.66
CA GLY A 119 1.62 4.44 12.70
C GLY A 119 2.13 3.86 11.37
N PRO A 120 2.61 4.69 10.45
CA PRO A 120 3.14 4.23 9.18
C PRO A 120 4.34 3.29 9.39
N ASN A 121 4.21 2.04 8.95
CA ASN A 121 5.24 1.00 9.05
C ASN A 121 5.84 0.83 10.46
N LYS A 122 5.04 1.13 11.51
CA LYS A 122 5.41 0.95 12.91
C LYS A 122 4.44 -0.02 13.58
N ALA A 123 4.98 -0.82 14.51
CA ALA A 123 4.21 -1.75 15.32
C ALA A 123 4.59 -1.61 16.80
N ARG A 124 3.66 -2.01 17.67
CA ARG A 124 3.93 -2.19 19.09
C ARG A 124 3.52 -3.59 19.53
N VAL A 125 4.27 -4.16 20.46
CA VAL A 125 3.91 -5.42 21.11
C VAL A 125 2.70 -5.18 22.02
N ILE A 126 1.73 -6.09 21.98
CA ILE A 126 0.52 -6.04 22.81
C ILE A 126 0.32 -7.36 23.58
N PRO A 127 -0.54 -7.38 24.61
CA PRO A 127 -0.98 -8.65 25.20
C PRO A 127 -1.63 -9.54 24.15
N ASP A 128 -1.53 -10.86 24.36
CA ASP A 128 -2.29 -11.80 23.53
C ASP A 128 -3.80 -11.48 23.65
N PRO A 129 -4.50 -11.25 22.54
CA PRO A 129 -5.92 -10.91 22.54
C PRO A 129 -6.81 -11.99 23.15
N ASP A 130 -6.39 -13.24 23.10
CA ASP A 130 -7.12 -14.39 23.69
C ASP A 130 -6.87 -14.53 25.19
N GLY A 131 -6.03 -13.67 25.78
CA GLY A 131 -5.70 -13.64 27.20
C GLY A 131 -4.62 -14.64 27.61
N SER A 132 -4.03 -15.36 26.66
CA SER A 132 -2.87 -16.23 26.92
C SER A 132 -1.70 -15.42 27.44
N LYS A 133 -0.84 -16.05 28.23
CA LYS A 133 0.31 -15.36 28.82
C LYS A 133 1.60 -15.79 28.12
N TYR A 134 2.42 -14.81 27.82
CA TYR A 134 3.75 -15.06 27.30
C TYR A 134 4.64 -15.68 28.37
N GLY A 135 5.48 -16.64 27.97
CA GLY A 135 6.35 -17.36 28.90
C GLY A 135 7.73 -17.66 28.32
N GLY A 136 8.62 -18.13 29.20
CA GLY A 136 9.97 -18.49 28.81
C GLY A 136 10.88 -17.31 28.48
N ASN A 137 11.73 -17.49 27.47
CA ASN A 137 12.67 -16.47 27.00
C ASN A 137 12.11 -15.84 25.72
N ILE A 138 11.79 -14.57 25.76
CA ILE A 138 11.20 -13.82 24.65
C ILE A 138 12.25 -12.95 23.99
N SER A 139 12.31 -12.99 22.68
CA SER A 139 13.08 -12.04 21.86
C SER A 139 12.12 -11.21 21.03
N ILE A 140 12.14 -9.90 21.22
CA ILE A 140 11.34 -8.96 20.45
C ILE A 140 12.28 -8.32 19.43
N PRO A 141 12.09 -8.62 18.12
CA PRO A 141 12.94 -8.04 17.08
C PRO A 141 12.66 -6.54 16.89
N GLY A 142 13.64 -5.79 16.42
CA GLY A 142 13.46 -4.38 16.05
C GLY A 142 12.61 -4.19 14.79
N GLN A 143 12.49 -5.24 13.96
CA GLN A 143 11.69 -5.25 12.76
C GLN A 143 10.98 -6.59 12.60
N ILE A 144 9.78 -6.55 12.05
CA ILE A 144 8.96 -7.72 11.70
C ILE A 144 8.40 -7.56 10.30
N GLU A 145 8.12 -8.69 9.65
CA GLU A 145 7.45 -8.70 8.36
C GLU A 145 6.05 -9.30 8.52
N TYR A 146 5.03 -8.60 8.02
CA TYR A 146 3.67 -9.08 8.00
C TYR A 146 2.93 -8.59 6.75
N GLY A 147 2.30 -9.53 6.01
CA GLY A 147 1.58 -9.21 4.79
C GLY A 147 2.44 -8.58 3.68
N GLY A 148 3.75 -8.91 3.63
CA GLY A 148 4.69 -8.36 2.66
C GLY A 148 5.18 -6.94 2.99
N ILE A 149 4.91 -6.45 4.20
CA ILE A 149 5.32 -5.12 4.68
C ILE A 149 6.25 -5.30 5.88
N THR A 150 7.39 -4.61 5.88
CA THR A 150 8.28 -4.54 7.03
C THR A 150 7.82 -3.43 7.98
N TYR A 151 7.68 -3.79 9.26
CA TYR A 151 7.32 -2.85 10.35
C TYR A 151 8.47 -2.73 11.34
N SER A 152 8.80 -1.51 11.72
CA SER A 152 9.68 -1.25 12.85
C SER A 152 8.91 -1.43 14.15
N VAL A 153 9.42 -2.28 15.06
CA VAL A 153 8.85 -2.47 16.39
C VAL A 153 9.42 -1.36 17.28
N VAL A 154 8.60 -0.39 17.59
CA VAL A 154 9.06 0.83 18.30
C VAL A 154 8.58 0.89 19.74
N HIS A 155 7.55 0.16 20.12
CA HIS A 155 6.99 0.21 21.47
C HIS A 155 6.67 -1.17 22.02
N ILE A 156 6.84 -1.34 23.31
CA ILE A 156 6.18 -2.34 24.12
C ILE A 156 4.91 -1.70 24.68
N GLY A 157 3.74 -2.21 24.29
CA GLY A 157 2.46 -1.65 24.68
C GLY A 157 2.20 -1.75 26.20
N SER A 158 1.30 -0.93 26.69
CA SER A 158 0.85 -1.03 28.08
C SER A 158 0.31 -2.42 28.37
N ARG A 159 0.73 -3.02 29.47
CA ARG A 159 0.35 -4.37 29.90
C ARG A 159 0.71 -5.50 28.93
N ALA A 160 1.65 -5.28 28.00
CA ALA A 160 2.01 -6.28 26.98
C ALA A 160 2.34 -7.65 27.59
N PHE A 161 3.05 -7.68 28.70
CA PHE A 161 3.43 -8.88 29.45
C PHE A 161 2.85 -8.89 30.88
N PHE A 162 1.70 -8.26 31.08
CA PHE A 162 1.04 -8.20 32.38
C PHE A 162 0.62 -9.61 32.86
N ASP A 163 0.95 -9.95 34.13
CA ASP A 163 0.69 -11.27 34.72
C ASP A 163 1.34 -12.44 33.97
N CYS A 164 2.44 -12.23 33.27
CA CYS A 164 3.19 -13.29 32.60
C CYS A 164 4.09 -14.03 33.62
N THR A 165 3.48 -14.91 34.41
CA THR A 165 4.15 -15.62 35.51
C THR A 165 5.26 -16.55 35.05
N ASP A 166 5.20 -17.06 33.83
CA ASP A 166 6.20 -18.00 33.27
C ASP A 166 7.29 -17.29 32.45
N LEU A 167 7.24 -15.95 32.34
CA LEU A 167 8.22 -15.15 31.62
C LEU A 167 9.54 -15.12 32.39
N LYS A 168 10.63 -15.54 31.73
CA LYS A 168 11.98 -15.66 32.33
C LYS A 168 12.93 -14.54 31.90
N SER A 169 12.94 -14.24 30.64
CA SER A 169 13.77 -13.15 30.11
C SER A 169 13.15 -12.50 28.89
N VAL A 170 13.47 -11.24 28.67
CA VAL A 170 13.08 -10.49 27.48
C VAL A 170 14.30 -9.83 26.87
N THR A 171 14.54 -10.06 25.59
CA THR A 171 15.55 -9.34 24.80
C THR A 171 14.84 -8.39 23.87
N LEU A 172 15.15 -7.10 23.98
CA LEU A 172 14.60 -6.04 23.15
C LEU A 172 15.53 -5.73 21.98
N GLY A 173 15.02 -5.83 20.77
CA GLY A 173 15.73 -5.48 19.55
C GLY A 173 15.96 -3.98 19.38
N GLU A 174 16.69 -3.62 18.34
CA GLU A 174 16.98 -2.22 18.04
C GLU A 174 15.72 -1.43 17.67
N GLY A 175 15.69 -0.13 18.02
CA GLY A 175 14.63 0.80 17.62
C GLY A 175 13.39 0.80 18.52
N ILE A 176 13.40 0.06 19.66
CA ILE A 176 12.34 0.19 20.66
C ILE A 176 12.55 1.48 21.43
N GLU A 177 11.57 2.40 21.32
CA GLU A 177 11.63 3.77 21.82
C GLU A 177 10.92 3.92 23.19
N TYR A 178 9.95 3.02 23.48
CA TYR A 178 9.09 3.18 24.66
C TYR A 178 8.57 1.85 25.20
N ILE A 179 8.50 1.78 26.54
CA ILE A 179 7.87 0.69 27.28
C ILE A 179 6.67 1.25 28.03
N GLY A 180 5.48 0.71 27.71
CA GLY A 180 4.21 1.17 28.26
C GLY A 180 4.00 0.86 29.73
N ALA A 181 3.05 1.56 30.34
CA ALA A 181 2.72 1.37 31.74
C ALA A 181 2.32 -0.09 32.04
N TYR A 182 2.83 -0.63 33.14
CA TYR A 182 2.57 -2.00 33.57
C TYR A 182 2.97 -3.09 32.56
N ALA A 183 3.86 -2.79 31.63
CA ALA A 183 4.24 -3.74 30.57
C ALA A 183 4.72 -5.08 31.13
N PHE A 184 5.48 -5.09 32.21
CA PHE A 184 6.03 -6.27 32.87
C PHE A 184 5.53 -6.42 34.33
N TYR A 185 4.36 -5.84 34.64
CA TYR A 185 3.79 -5.95 35.96
C TYR A 185 3.42 -7.38 36.30
N ASN A 186 3.72 -7.80 37.53
CA ASN A 186 3.47 -9.14 38.06
C ASN A 186 4.04 -10.28 37.21
N CYS A 187 5.32 -10.15 36.84
CA CYS A 187 6.13 -11.20 36.21
C CYS A 187 7.17 -11.71 37.21
N PRO A 188 6.78 -12.54 38.20
CA PRO A 188 7.63 -12.90 39.35
C PRO A 188 8.87 -13.71 38.98
N ASN A 189 8.85 -14.39 37.84
CA ASN A 189 9.97 -15.21 37.35
C ASN A 189 10.83 -14.48 36.30
N LEU A 190 10.57 -13.20 36.05
CA LEU A 190 11.37 -12.41 35.12
C LEU A 190 12.71 -12.02 35.76
N GLU A 191 13.78 -12.66 35.28
CA GLU A 191 15.14 -12.49 35.79
C GLU A 191 15.90 -11.35 35.11
N ARG A 192 15.59 -11.10 33.81
CA ARG A 192 16.39 -10.17 33.00
C ARG A 192 15.61 -9.56 31.84
N ILE A 193 15.81 -8.28 31.64
CA ILE A 193 15.48 -7.57 30.39
C ILE A 193 16.80 -7.09 29.79
N THR A 194 17.10 -7.51 28.54
CA THR A 194 18.30 -7.11 27.81
C THR A 194 17.90 -6.13 26.72
N PHE A 195 18.60 -5.02 26.67
CA PHE A 195 18.43 -3.98 25.65
C PHE A 195 19.50 -4.15 24.57
N SER A 196 19.19 -3.85 23.31
CA SER A 196 20.23 -3.73 22.29
C SER A 196 21.11 -2.51 22.61
N SER A 197 22.34 -2.51 22.13
CA SER A 197 23.38 -1.50 22.42
C SER A 197 23.04 -0.07 21.98
N THR A 198 21.92 0.15 21.31
CA THR A 198 21.49 1.46 20.78
C THR A 198 20.48 2.19 21.66
N MET A 199 20.02 1.58 22.77
CA MET A 199 19.15 2.30 23.70
C MET A 199 19.99 3.21 24.60
N GLU A 200 20.01 4.49 24.30
CA GLU A 200 20.48 5.51 25.24
C GLU A 200 19.51 5.56 26.45
N SER A 201 20.08 5.72 27.64
CA SER A 201 19.42 5.66 28.95
C SER A 201 18.03 6.31 29.02
N PHE A 202 17.10 5.67 29.70
CA PHE A 202 15.82 6.23 30.17
C PHE A 202 16.03 7.21 31.31
#